data_053f3e774c27641b9fecca0d6a3d96e1
#
_entry.id   053f3e774c27641b9fecca0d6a3d96e1
#
_cell.length_a   1.000
_cell.length_b   1.000
_cell.length_c   1.000
_cell.angle_alpha   90.00
_cell.angle_beta   90.00
_cell.angle_gamma   90.00
#
_symmetry.space_group_name_H-M   'P 1'
#
loop_
_entity.id
_entity.type
_entity.pdbx_description
1 polymer ?
#
loop_
_entity_poly.entity_id
_entity_poly.type
_entity_poly.pdbx_seq_one_letter_code
_entity_poly.pdbx_strand_id
1 'polypeptide(L)'
;SYDDTIQLITCCDLFVACVSSTLRWAIAKGIPAINYDCYQYGYTDFDAKGVFNVNDFKSFSAVLEELTRDRQKYEGAKQDQQECASEWGILDGNSQKRIVNLINKLVQSESVIDIENKNYDLNILKNSDI
;
A
#
# COMPACT_ATOMS: atom_id res chain seq x y z
N SER A 1 14.14 -11.66 9.36
CA SER A 1 13.55 -10.65 10.24
C SER A 1 12.58 -9.79 9.45
N TYR A 2 11.71 -9.07 10.13
CA TYR A 2 10.68 -8.20 9.47
C TYR A 2 11.36 -7.04 8.71
N ASP A 3 12.47 -6.56 9.25
CA ASP A 3 13.25 -5.46 8.67
C ASP A 3 13.86 -5.85 7.32
N ASP A 4 14.25 -7.11 7.17
CA ASP A 4 14.85 -7.62 5.94
C ASP A 4 13.84 -7.63 4.77
N THR A 5 12.57 -7.95 5.04
CA THR A 5 11.52 -7.98 4.00
C THR A 5 11.24 -6.59 3.45
N ILE A 6 11.13 -5.56 4.31
CA ILE A 6 10.91 -4.18 3.87
C ILE A 6 12.08 -3.67 3.04
N GLN A 7 13.30 -3.97 3.46
CA GLN A 7 14.51 -3.60 2.72
C GLN A 7 14.55 -4.27 1.35
N LEU A 8 14.22 -5.55 1.27
CA LEU A 8 14.16 -6.30 0.01
C LEU A 8 13.11 -5.73 -0.95
N ILE A 9 11.92 -5.39 -0.46
CA ILE A 9 10.88 -4.78 -1.30
C ILE A 9 11.38 -3.49 -1.95
N THR A 10 12.14 -2.67 -1.23
CA THR A 10 12.66 -1.40 -1.77
C THR A 10 13.70 -1.58 -2.88
N CYS A 11 14.25 -2.77 -3.03
CA CYS A 11 15.21 -3.12 -4.09
C CYS A 11 14.57 -3.77 -5.32
N CYS A 12 13.24 -3.98 -5.29
CA CYS A 12 12.52 -4.61 -6.40
C CYS A 12 12.03 -3.57 -7.41
N ASP A 13 12.10 -3.89 -8.70
CA ASP A 13 11.44 -3.13 -9.75
C ASP A 13 9.97 -3.53 -9.90
N LEU A 14 9.63 -4.79 -9.66
CA LEU A 14 8.29 -5.35 -9.71
C LEU A 14 8.11 -6.28 -8.51
N PHE A 15 7.00 -6.12 -7.79
CA PHE A 15 6.68 -6.97 -6.64
C PHE A 15 5.55 -7.94 -6.99
N VAL A 16 5.75 -9.21 -6.69
CA VAL A 16 4.74 -10.26 -6.90
C VAL A 16 4.43 -10.93 -5.57
N ALA A 17 3.16 -11.00 -5.23
CA ALA A 17 2.72 -11.74 -4.05
C ALA A 17 1.39 -12.44 -4.28
N CYS A 18 1.17 -13.52 -3.52
CA CYS A 18 -0.10 -14.20 -3.46
C CYS A 18 -0.84 -13.75 -2.20
N VAL A 19 -1.81 -12.85 -2.38
CA VAL A 19 -2.71 -12.37 -1.31
C VAL A 19 -1.97 -12.07 0.00
N SER A 20 -1.00 -11.17 -0.05
CA SER A 20 -0.15 -10.85 1.10
C SER A 20 -0.27 -9.39 1.50
N SER A 21 -0.35 -9.13 2.80
CA SER A 21 -0.32 -7.76 3.35
C SER A 21 0.97 -6.99 3.02
N THR A 22 2.04 -7.70 2.60
CA THR A 22 3.28 -7.08 2.12
C THR A 22 3.09 -6.27 0.83
N LEU A 23 2.02 -6.51 0.05
CA LEU A 23 1.63 -5.67 -1.08
C LEU A 23 1.48 -4.20 -0.69
N ARG A 24 0.96 -3.90 0.51
CA ARG A 24 0.86 -2.51 1.02
C ARG A 24 2.20 -1.78 1.03
N TRP A 25 3.28 -2.49 1.34
CA TRP A 25 4.63 -1.90 1.36
C TRP A 25 5.11 -1.57 -0.05
N ALA A 26 4.86 -2.46 -1.02
CA ALA A 26 5.18 -2.20 -2.42
C ALA A 26 4.39 -1.01 -2.95
N ILE A 27 3.08 -0.95 -2.67
CA ILE A 27 2.20 0.15 -3.07
C ILE A 27 2.68 1.47 -2.45
N ALA A 28 2.89 1.51 -1.13
CA ALA A 28 3.34 2.71 -0.42
C ALA A 28 4.75 3.18 -0.84
N LYS A 29 5.53 2.31 -1.48
CA LYS A 29 6.83 2.65 -2.09
C LYS A 29 6.74 3.04 -3.56
N GLY A 30 5.56 2.99 -4.17
CA GLY A 30 5.38 3.29 -5.59
C GLY A 30 6.01 2.23 -6.51
N ILE A 31 6.02 0.97 -6.07
CA ILE A 31 6.57 -0.16 -6.82
C ILE A 31 5.41 -0.93 -7.46
N PRO A 32 5.37 -1.07 -8.80
CA PRO A 32 4.36 -1.86 -9.48
C PRO A 32 4.24 -3.25 -8.88
N ALA A 33 3.01 -3.76 -8.76
CA ALA A 33 2.81 -5.04 -8.10
C ALA A 33 1.79 -5.93 -8.84
N ILE A 34 2.03 -7.24 -8.77
CA ILE A 34 1.06 -8.25 -9.21
C ILE A 34 0.56 -8.98 -7.95
N ASN A 35 -0.74 -8.87 -7.71
CA ASN A 35 -1.43 -9.67 -6.71
C ASN A 35 -1.99 -10.91 -7.40
N TYR A 36 -1.29 -12.04 -7.27
CA TYR A 36 -1.70 -13.31 -7.89
C TYR A 36 -2.50 -14.15 -6.89
N ASP A 37 -3.83 -14.07 -6.96
CA ASP A 37 -4.74 -14.89 -6.13
C ASP A 37 -4.87 -16.30 -6.71
N CYS A 38 -3.80 -17.10 -6.62
CA CYS A 38 -3.79 -18.48 -7.11
C CYS A 38 -4.72 -19.42 -6.34
N TYR A 39 -5.19 -19.03 -5.17
CA TYR A 39 -6.15 -19.78 -4.37
C TYR A 39 -7.61 -19.35 -4.59
N GLN A 40 -7.82 -18.32 -5.40
CA GLN A 40 -9.16 -17.78 -5.74
C GLN A 40 -9.98 -17.37 -4.50
N TYR A 41 -9.30 -16.73 -3.52
CA TYR A 41 -9.97 -16.20 -2.33
C TYR A 41 -10.87 -15.00 -2.62
N GLY A 42 -10.68 -14.34 -3.77
CA GLY A 42 -11.47 -13.19 -4.17
C GLY A 42 -11.19 -11.93 -3.37
N TYR A 43 -10.00 -11.79 -2.80
CA TYR A 43 -9.62 -10.57 -2.08
C TYR A 43 -9.43 -9.40 -3.03
N THR A 44 -10.18 -8.33 -2.79
CA THR A 44 -10.13 -7.07 -3.55
C THR A 44 -9.47 -5.92 -2.78
N ASP A 45 -8.86 -6.19 -1.63
CA ASP A 45 -8.31 -5.17 -0.72
C ASP A 45 -7.13 -4.38 -1.29
N PHE A 46 -6.57 -4.82 -2.41
CA PHE A 46 -5.43 -4.19 -3.07
C PHE A 46 -5.82 -3.59 -4.43
N ASP A 47 -6.97 -2.92 -4.49
CA ASP A 47 -7.40 -2.21 -5.69
C ASP A 47 -6.74 -0.81 -5.72
N ALA A 48 -5.49 -0.78 -6.18
CA ALA A 48 -4.70 0.44 -6.34
C ALA A 48 -4.17 0.55 -7.76
N LYS A 49 -3.99 1.76 -8.26
CA LYS A 49 -3.35 2.00 -9.56
C LYS A 49 -1.95 1.40 -9.55
N GLY A 50 -1.57 0.71 -10.62
CA GLY A 50 -0.29 0.01 -10.72
C GLY A 50 -0.24 -1.34 -9.99
N VAL A 51 -1.38 -1.82 -9.42
CA VAL A 51 -1.55 -3.18 -8.94
C VAL A 51 -2.38 -3.98 -9.93
N PHE A 52 -1.88 -5.12 -10.33
CA PHE A 52 -2.54 -6.05 -11.25
C PHE A 52 -3.08 -7.24 -10.47
N ASN A 53 -4.41 -7.26 -10.25
CA ASN A 53 -5.08 -8.37 -9.58
C ASN A 53 -5.40 -9.45 -10.59
N VAL A 54 -4.81 -10.62 -10.44
CA VAL A 54 -4.97 -11.79 -11.33
C VAL A 54 -5.20 -13.05 -10.51
N ASN A 55 -6.02 -13.98 -11.01
CA ASN A 55 -6.43 -15.18 -10.28
C ASN A 55 -6.18 -16.49 -11.04
N ASP A 56 -5.60 -16.42 -12.23
CA ASP A 56 -5.20 -17.58 -13.01
C ASP A 56 -3.80 -17.42 -13.60
N PHE A 57 -3.16 -18.55 -13.90
CA PHE A 57 -1.77 -18.57 -14.36
C PHE A 57 -1.58 -17.90 -15.72
N LYS A 58 -2.59 -17.97 -16.61
CA LYS A 58 -2.51 -17.37 -17.94
C LYS A 58 -2.48 -15.85 -17.85
N SER A 59 -3.39 -15.27 -17.07
CA SER A 59 -3.46 -13.83 -16.81
C SER A 59 -2.21 -13.35 -16.08
N PHE A 60 -1.75 -14.10 -15.08
CA PHE A 60 -0.49 -13.80 -14.38
C PHE A 60 0.69 -13.75 -15.34
N SER A 61 0.87 -14.79 -16.18
CA SER A 61 1.97 -14.86 -17.14
C SER A 61 1.92 -13.72 -18.16
N ALA A 62 0.72 -13.37 -18.64
CA ALA A 62 0.54 -12.28 -19.61
C ALA A 62 0.94 -10.93 -19.02
N VAL A 63 0.48 -10.61 -17.79
CA VAL A 63 0.84 -9.36 -17.11
C VAL A 63 2.33 -9.32 -16.80
N LEU A 64 2.91 -10.41 -16.29
CA LEU A 64 4.33 -10.50 -16.01
C LEU A 64 5.18 -10.27 -17.27
N GLU A 65 4.82 -10.90 -18.36
CA GLU A 65 5.50 -10.74 -19.64
C GLU A 65 5.38 -9.31 -20.18
N GLU A 66 4.20 -8.70 -20.10
CA GLU A 66 3.96 -7.33 -20.52
C GLU A 66 4.84 -6.36 -19.71
N LEU A 67 4.82 -6.44 -18.38
CA LEU A 67 5.58 -5.52 -17.52
C LEU A 67 7.11 -5.73 -17.61
N THR A 68 7.57 -6.93 -17.96
CA THR A 68 9.01 -7.22 -18.07
C THR A 68 9.59 -6.93 -19.46
N ARG A 69 8.77 -6.95 -20.52
CA ARG A 69 9.22 -6.76 -21.91
C ARG A 69 8.88 -5.41 -22.49
N ASP A 70 7.78 -4.80 -22.04
CA ASP A 70 7.34 -3.48 -22.50
C ASP A 70 7.68 -2.41 -21.47
N ARG A 71 8.76 -1.68 -21.74
CA ARG A 71 9.22 -0.60 -20.86
C ARG A 71 8.16 0.50 -20.68
N GLN A 72 7.39 0.81 -21.71
CA GLN A 72 6.37 1.87 -21.64
C GLN A 72 5.25 1.47 -20.70
N LYS A 73 4.82 0.21 -20.77
CA LYS A 73 3.82 -0.35 -19.84
C LYS A 73 4.31 -0.36 -18.40
N TYR A 74 5.56 -0.78 -18.18
CA TYR A 74 6.16 -0.76 -16.86
C TYR A 74 6.25 0.65 -16.28
N GLU A 75 6.76 1.62 -17.04
CA GLU A 75 6.89 3.01 -16.56
C GLU A 75 5.50 3.63 -16.31
N GLY A 76 4.48 3.32 -17.11
CA GLY A 76 3.10 3.73 -16.87
C GLY A 76 2.57 3.17 -15.54
N ALA A 77 2.71 1.86 -15.32
CA ALA A 77 2.31 1.22 -14.07
C ALA A 77 3.05 1.80 -12.85
N LYS A 78 4.33 2.10 -12.99
CA LYS A 78 5.14 2.73 -11.94
C LYS A 78 4.67 4.15 -11.62
N GLN A 79 4.36 4.94 -12.63
CA GLN A 79 3.80 6.27 -12.44
C GLN A 79 2.46 6.22 -11.73
N ASP A 80 1.55 5.37 -12.21
CA ASP A 80 0.23 5.16 -11.61
C ASP A 80 0.35 4.78 -10.11
N GLN A 81 1.30 3.90 -9.79
CA GLN A 81 1.55 3.48 -8.42
C GLN A 81 2.10 4.62 -7.55
N GLN A 82 3.04 5.41 -8.08
CA GLN A 82 3.61 6.55 -7.38
C GLN A 82 2.58 7.63 -7.06
N GLU A 83 1.61 7.85 -7.94
CA GLU A 83 0.53 8.81 -7.73
C GLU A 83 -0.37 8.45 -6.55
N CYS A 84 -0.64 7.16 -6.33
CA CYS A 84 -1.51 6.70 -5.23
C CYS A 84 -0.75 6.24 -3.98
N ALA A 85 0.59 6.17 -4.02
CA ALA A 85 1.40 5.59 -2.94
C ALA A 85 1.12 6.19 -1.55
N SER A 86 0.95 7.53 -1.47
CA SER A 86 0.71 8.23 -0.20
C SER A 86 -0.63 7.91 0.45
N GLU A 87 -1.60 7.39 -0.30
CA GLU A 87 -2.89 6.94 0.21
C GLU A 87 -2.78 5.62 0.98
N TRP A 88 -1.77 4.81 0.63
CA TRP A 88 -1.52 3.50 1.20
C TRP A 88 -0.57 3.49 2.39
N GLY A 89 0.24 4.53 2.54
CA GLY A 89 1.10 4.68 3.69
C GLY A 89 2.14 5.78 3.54
N ILE A 90 2.52 6.35 4.68
CA ILE A 90 3.59 7.34 4.77
C ILE A 90 4.80 6.66 5.40
N LEU A 91 5.83 6.40 4.58
CA LEU A 91 7.03 5.64 4.99
C LEU A 91 8.19 6.58 5.39
N ASP A 92 7.92 7.49 6.32
CA ASP A 92 8.85 8.53 6.79
C ASP A 92 9.50 8.21 8.16
N GLY A 93 9.22 7.03 8.72
CA GLY A 93 9.72 6.62 10.03
C GLY A 93 9.02 7.25 11.23
N ASN A 94 8.01 8.11 11.02
CA ASN A 94 7.32 8.84 12.09
C ASN A 94 5.98 8.23 12.53
N SER A 95 5.64 7.03 12.05
CA SER A 95 4.35 6.38 12.36
C SER A 95 4.11 6.22 13.86
N GLN A 96 5.14 5.85 14.62
CA GLN A 96 5.06 5.74 16.09
C GLN A 96 4.71 7.07 16.74
N LYS A 97 5.34 8.16 16.32
CA LYS A 97 5.06 9.50 16.86
C LYS A 97 3.62 9.91 16.57
N ARG A 98 3.14 9.68 15.34
CA ARG A 98 1.75 9.98 14.96
C ARG A 98 0.75 9.19 15.81
N ILE A 99 1.00 7.91 16.05
CA ILE A 99 0.14 7.06 16.89
C ILE A 99 0.12 7.58 18.32
N VAL A 100 1.28 7.87 18.92
CA VAL A 100 1.37 8.39 20.30
C VAL A 100 0.66 9.73 20.41
N ASN A 101 0.84 10.64 19.45
CA ASN A 101 0.16 11.93 19.45
C ASN A 101 -1.36 11.78 19.32
N LEU A 102 -1.83 10.86 18.49
CA LEU A 102 -3.26 10.57 18.36
C LEU A 102 -3.83 10.05 19.68
N ILE A 103 -3.16 9.08 20.31
CA ILE A 103 -3.57 8.55 21.62
C ILE A 103 -3.63 9.66 22.68
N ASN A 104 -2.60 10.51 22.75
CA ASN A 104 -2.59 11.63 23.70
C ASN A 104 -3.73 12.61 23.44
N LYS A 105 -4.04 12.94 22.19
CA LYS A 105 -5.20 13.77 21.84
C LYS A 105 -6.52 13.14 22.27
N LEU A 106 -6.69 11.84 22.07
CA LEU A 106 -7.89 11.10 22.48
C LEU A 106 -8.06 11.06 24.01
N VAL A 107 -6.96 10.85 24.74
CA VAL A 107 -6.98 10.83 26.23
C VAL A 107 -7.26 12.21 26.82
N GLN A 108 -6.80 13.28 26.17
CA GLN A 108 -7.03 14.66 26.60
C GLN A 108 -8.40 15.21 26.19
N SER A 109 -9.10 14.59 25.23
CA SER A 109 -10.45 14.97 24.87
C SER A 109 -11.42 14.43 25.93
N GLU A 110 -12.09 15.33 26.67
CA GLU A 110 -13.02 14.97 27.77
C GLU A 110 -14.31 14.24 27.31
N SER A 111 -14.50 13.99 26.01
CA SER A 111 -15.68 13.29 25.50
C SER A 111 -15.30 12.12 24.58
N VAL A 112 -15.29 10.94 25.17
CA VAL A 112 -15.25 9.65 24.43
C VAL A 112 -16.48 9.49 23.49
N ILE A 113 -17.56 10.22 23.78
CA ILE A 113 -18.83 10.18 23.04
C ILE A 113 -18.76 10.88 21.66
N ASP A 114 -17.83 11.82 21.47
CA ASP A 114 -17.65 12.50 20.17
C ASP A 114 -16.92 11.65 19.14
N ILE A 115 -16.35 10.53 19.54
CA ILE A 115 -15.58 9.64 18.63
C ILE A 115 -16.51 8.86 17.70
N GLU A 116 -17.71 8.49 18.15
CA GLU A 116 -18.65 7.70 17.35
C GLU A 116 -19.29 8.50 16.19
N ASN A 117 -19.25 9.83 16.25
CA ASN A 117 -19.90 10.71 15.26
C ASN A 117 -18.93 11.44 14.30
N LYS A 118 -17.62 11.34 14.51
CA LYS A 118 -16.63 11.88 13.56
C LYS A 118 -16.20 10.81 12.59
N ASN A 119 -16.62 10.93 11.34
CA ASN A 119 -15.96 10.28 10.23
C ASN A 119 -14.46 10.55 10.38
N TYR A 120 -13.67 9.50 10.55
CA TYR A 120 -12.22 9.61 10.63
C TYR A 120 -11.71 10.20 9.31
N ASP A 121 -11.51 11.50 9.30
CA ASP A 121 -10.89 12.16 8.17
C ASP A 121 -9.39 11.84 8.22
N LEU A 122 -8.95 10.96 7.33
CA LEU A 122 -7.54 10.61 7.14
C LEU A 122 -6.63 11.84 6.91
N ASN A 123 -7.24 13.00 6.57
CA ASN A 123 -6.52 14.27 6.47
C ASN A 123 -5.98 14.78 7.81
N ILE A 124 -6.55 14.35 8.95
CA ILE A 124 -6.01 14.70 10.28
C ILE A 124 -4.59 14.15 10.47
N LEU A 125 -4.31 12.98 9.87
CA LEU A 125 -2.98 12.35 9.95
C LEU A 125 -1.94 13.00 9.04
N LYS A 126 -2.38 13.69 7.98
CA LYS A 126 -1.49 14.39 7.03
C LYS A 126 -1.05 15.78 7.53
N ASN A 127 -1.85 16.42 8.37
CA ASN A 127 -1.64 17.81 8.80
C ASN A 127 -1.11 17.94 10.23
N SER A 128 -0.67 16.85 10.87
CA SER A 128 0.05 16.95 12.14
C SER A 128 1.51 17.30 11.86
N ASP A 129 1.75 18.57 11.47
CA ASP A 129 3.07 19.17 11.49
C ASP A 129 3.65 19.09 12.90
N ILE A 130 4.80 18.45 13.00
CA ILE A 130 5.78 18.62 14.08
C ILE A 130 7.03 19.16 13.44
#